data_6f14962e43bf70dfc0f15d96c1e38769
#
_entry.id   6f14962e43bf70dfc0f15d96c1e38769
#
_cell.length_a   1.000
_cell.length_b   1.000
_cell.length_c   1.000
_cell.angle_alpha   90.00
_cell.angle_beta   90.00
_cell.angle_gamma   90.00
#
_symmetry.space_group_name_H-M   'P 1'
#
loop_
_entity.id
_entity.type
_entity.pdbx_description
1 polymer ?
#
loop_
_entity_poly.entity_id
_entity_poly.type
_entity_poly.pdbx_seq_one_letter_code
_entity_poly.pdbx_strand_id
1 'polypeptide(L)'
;PRQSGRRGNDATTDKASGKDTPILDNYGVDLTKAAAEGVLDPIVGRHDEIERMAQILTRRKKNNPILIGEPGVGKSALVEGLAQLIVKNKVPHLLSGKRLVSLDMASIVAGTQYRGQFEDRLRKLIDELKAHREVVLFIDEIHTIIGAGSAPGSLDAANILKPALARGEVQCIGATTINEFRKSIEKDGALDRRFQKIQLEPTTAEDTLQILNNIKERYEDHHNVTYTPEAIEACVALTERYISDRALPDKAIDALDEAGSRVHLLNVRVPEPIAVKE
;
A
#
# COMPACT_ATOMS: atom_id res chain seq x y z
N PRO A 1 67.67 -18.21 0.84
CA PRO A 1 66.71 -17.79 -0.14
C PRO A 1 65.32 -17.80 0.46
N ARG A 2 64.81 -16.61 0.67
CA ARG A 2 63.46 -16.38 1.26
C ARG A 2 62.50 -16.05 0.14
N GLN A 3 61.47 -16.85 -0.03
CA GLN A 3 60.34 -16.52 -0.89
C GLN A 3 59.28 -15.76 -0.06
N SER A 4 59.02 -14.55 -0.51
CA SER A 4 57.93 -13.71 -0.04
C SER A 4 56.67 -13.98 -0.84
N GLY A 5 55.67 -14.59 -0.21
CA GLY A 5 54.33 -14.74 -0.78
C GLY A 5 53.57 -13.43 -0.77
N ARG A 6 53.14 -12.95 -1.92
CA ARG A 6 52.16 -11.88 -2.08
C ARG A 6 50.77 -12.45 -1.83
N ARG A 7 50.11 -11.92 -0.79
CA ARG A 7 48.66 -12.08 -0.58
C ARG A 7 47.96 -11.10 -1.49
N GLY A 8 47.19 -11.60 -2.43
CA GLY A 8 46.18 -10.83 -3.13
C GLY A 8 44.98 -10.57 -2.19
N ASN A 9 44.72 -9.32 -1.97
CA ASN A 9 43.51 -8.85 -1.30
C ASN A 9 42.49 -8.55 -2.39
N ASP A 10 41.66 -9.50 -2.73
CA ASP A 10 40.39 -9.20 -3.43
C ASP A 10 39.30 -9.08 -2.36
N ALA A 11 39.17 -7.88 -1.85
CA ALA A 11 38.03 -7.47 -1.07
C ALA A 11 37.03 -6.83 -2.01
N THR A 12 36.25 -7.65 -2.70
CA THR A 12 34.95 -7.20 -3.24
C THR A 12 34.04 -6.92 -2.06
N THR A 13 33.99 -5.66 -1.68
CA THR A 13 33.00 -5.14 -0.75
C THR A 13 31.67 -5.03 -1.48
N ASP A 14 30.93 -6.12 -1.51
CA ASP A 14 29.48 -6.06 -1.63
C ASP A 14 28.91 -5.40 -0.37
N LYS A 15 28.73 -4.11 -0.46
CA LYS A 15 27.88 -3.38 0.48
C LYS A 15 26.43 -3.68 0.16
N ALA A 16 25.96 -4.87 0.46
CA ALA A 16 24.57 -5.15 0.71
C ALA A 16 24.21 -4.48 2.03
N SER A 17 23.66 -3.27 1.96
CA SER A 17 23.04 -2.62 3.11
C SER A 17 21.66 -3.25 3.35
N GLY A 18 21.63 -4.53 3.72
CA GLY A 18 20.46 -5.17 4.26
C GLY A 18 20.39 -4.85 5.74
N LYS A 19 19.56 -3.91 6.14
CA LYS A 19 19.08 -3.85 7.52
C LYS A 19 18.08 -4.96 7.62
N ASP A 20 18.49 -6.10 8.19
CA ASP A 20 17.66 -7.28 8.31
C ASP A 20 16.45 -7.00 9.20
N THR A 21 15.25 -7.01 8.60
CA THR A 21 13.97 -6.95 9.28
C THR A 21 13.18 -8.24 9.00
N PRO A 22 13.67 -9.40 9.47
CA PRO A 22 13.15 -10.70 9.05
C PRO A 22 11.69 -10.92 9.46
N ILE A 23 11.24 -10.32 10.54
CA ILE A 23 9.84 -10.46 10.98
C ILE A 23 8.94 -9.60 10.11
N LEU A 24 9.33 -8.36 9.87
CA LEU A 24 8.57 -7.45 9.02
C LEU A 24 8.49 -7.97 7.57
N ASP A 25 9.59 -8.50 7.05
CA ASP A 25 9.66 -9.04 5.68
C ASP A 25 8.78 -10.31 5.49
N ASN A 26 8.47 -11.02 6.57
CA ASN A 26 7.54 -12.16 6.53
C ASN A 26 6.05 -11.75 6.54
N TYR A 27 5.73 -10.57 7.05
CA TYR A 27 4.34 -10.12 7.24
C TYR A 27 4.02 -8.81 6.52
N GLY A 28 4.95 -8.29 5.74
CA GLY A 28 4.78 -7.04 5.03
C GLY A 28 5.31 -7.05 3.61
N VAL A 29 4.80 -6.15 2.79
CA VAL A 29 5.29 -5.88 1.44
C VAL A 29 6.06 -4.58 1.45
N ASP A 30 7.34 -4.61 1.07
CA ASP A 30 8.17 -3.41 0.97
C ASP A 30 7.80 -2.63 -0.29
N LEU A 31 7.00 -1.57 -0.12
CA LEU A 31 6.55 -0.69 -1.20
C LEU A 31 7.71 0.10 -1.82
N THR A 32 8.73 0.46 -1.04
CA THR A 32 9.91 1.14 -1.58
C THR A 32 10.75 0.23 -2.46
N LYS A 33 10.85 -1.05 -2.11
CA LYS A 33 11.47 -2.05 -2.96
C LYS A 33 10.66 -2.27 -4.24
N ALA A 34 9.35 -2.48 -4.14
CA ALA A 34 8.45 -2.61 -5.29
C ALA A 34 8.51 -1.38 -6.22
N ALA A 35 8.61 -0.16 -5.65
CA ALA A 35 8.81 1.07 -6.41
C ALA A 35 10.15 1.10 -7.14
N ALA A 36 11.23 0.62 -6.53
CA ALA A 36 12.55 0.54 -7.15
C ALA A 36 12.59 -0.48 -8.31
N GLU A 37 11.84 -1.56 -8.17
CA GLU A 37 11.69 -2.61 -9.20
C GLU A 37 10.71 -2.20 -10.32
N GLY A 38 10.02 -1.06 -10.20
CA GLY A 38 9.08 -0.56 -11.20
C GLY A 38 7.76 -1.34 -11.29
N VAL A 39 7.42 -2.11 -10.24
CA VAL A 39 6.20 -2.93 -10.20
C VAL A 39 4.95 -2.09 -9.92
N LEU A 40 5.10 -0.95 -9.23
CA LEU A 40 3.97 -0.11 -8.83
C LEU A 40 3.44 0.72 -10.00
N ASP A 41 2.14 0.94 -10.01
CA ASP A 41 1.47 1.79 -10.99
C ASP A 41 1.84 3.28 -10.81
N PRO A 42 1.97 4.04 -11.89
CA PRO A 42 2.21 5.47 -11.80
C PRO A 42 1.00 6.18 -11.20
N ILE A 43 1.26 7.04 -10.20
CA ILE A 43 0.19 7.85 -9.63
C ILE A 43 -0.09 9.07 -10.51
N VAL A 44 -1.37 9.39 -10.67
CA VAL A 44 -1.85 10.57 -11.41
C VAL A 44 -2.56 11.52 -10.45
N GLY A 45 -2.25 12.78 -10.56
CA GLY A 45 -2.80 13.79 -9.65
C GLY A 45 -2.31 13.56 -8.21
N ARG A 46 -3.13 13.96 -7.23
CA ARG A 46 -2.86 13.72 -5.81
C ARG A 46 -1.54 14.30 -5.27
N HIS A 47 -0.97 15.28 -5.96
CA HIS A 47 0.30 15.91 -5.53
C HIS A 47 0.17 16.57 -4.16
N ASP A 48 -0.94 17.25 -3.92
CA ASP A 48 -1.18 17.98 -2.67
C ASP A 48 -1.34 17.02 -1.48
N GLU A 49 -2.03 15.90 -1.68
CA GLU A 49 -2.22 14.88 -0.66
C GLU A 49 -0.91 14.14 -0.33
N ILE A 50 -0.09 13.82 -1.35
CA ILE A 50 1.23 13.21 -1.14
C ILE A 50 2.15 14.20 -0.43
N GLU A 51 2.19 15.46 -0.87
CA GLU A 51 2.98 16.49 -0.21
C GLU A 51 2.54 16.67 1.26
N ARG A 52 1.22 16.71 1.48
CA ARG A 52 0.66 16.79 2.83
C ARG A 52 1.04 15.59 3.69
N MET A 53 1.02 14.38 3.14
CA MET A 53 1.45 13.17 3.82
C MET A 53 2.95 13.25 4.19
N ALA A 54 3.79 13.69 3.25
CA ALA A 54 5.22 13.88 3.49
C ALA A 54 5.47 14.94 4.59
N GLN A 55 4.75 16.06 4.57
CA GLN A 55 4.82 17.09 5.60
C GLN A 55 4.44 16.55 6.98
N ILE A 56 3.39 15.74 7.08
CA ILE A 56 2.95 15.15 8.36
C ILE A 56 4.03 14.18 8.88
N LEU A 57 4.57 13.32 8.05
CA LEU A 57 5.61 12.35 8.43
C LEU A 57 6.88 13.03 8.98
N THR A 58 7.17 14.27 8.57
CA THR A 58 8.34 15.02 9.04
C THR A 58 8.09 15.83 10.32
N ARG A 59 6.88 15.84 10.85
CA ARG A 59 6.53 16.59 12.06
C ARG A 59 7.11 15.95 13.32
N ARG A 60 7.38 16.75 14.31
CA ARG A 60 7.84 16.28 15.63
C ARG A 60 6.72 15.60 16.44
N LYS A 61 5.48 16.04 16.28
CA LYS A 61 4.29 15.51 16.95
C LYS A 61 3.18 15.35 15.91
N LYS A 62 2.24 14.44 16.16
CA LYS A 62 1.18 14.10 15.19
C LYS A 62 1.77 13.76 13.82
N ASN A 63 2.79 12.93 13.84
CA ASN A 63 3.57 12.56 12.66
C ASN A 63 3.10 11.27 11.96
N ASN A 64 1.93 10.79 12.31
CA ASN A 64 1.28 9.68 11.65
C ASN A 64 0.11 10.21 10.81
N PRO A 65 0.20 10.23 9.48
CA PRO A 65 -0.96 10.55 8.64
C PRO A 65 -1.99 9.43 8.70
N ILE A 66 -3.27 9.81 8.67
CA ILE A 66 -4.35 8.87 8.44
C ILE A 66 -5.18 9.32 7.25
N LEU A 67 -5.24 8.43 6.26
CA LEU A 67 -5.97 8.62 5.02
C LEU A 67 -7.43 8.22 5.24
N ILE A 68 -8.34 9.15 5.05
CA ILE A 68 -9.76 8.95 5.27
C ILE A 68 -10.49 9.15 3.96
N GLY A 69 -11.23 8.14 3.51
CA GLY A 69 -12.00 8.24 2.27
C GLY A 69 -12.80 6.96 2.03
N GLU A 70 -13.76 7.04 1.13
CA GLU A 70 -14.58 5.89 0.75
C GLU A 70 -13.71 4.77 0.15
N PRO A 71 -14.19 3.52 0.15
CA PRO A 71 -13.52 2.44 -0.58
C PRO A 71 -13.33 2.81 -2.05
N GLY A 72 -12.17 2.47 -2.62
CA GLY A 72 -11.89 2.70 -4.03
C GLY A 72 -11.43 4.11 -4.43
N VAL A 73 -11.26 5.05 -3.49
CA VAL A 73 -10.75 6.42 -3.81
C VAL A 73 -9.24 6.48 -4.05
N GLY A 74 -8.51 5.37 -3.89
CA GLY A 74 -7.06 5.29 -4.14
C GLY A 74 -6.19 5.58 -2.91
N LYS A 75 -6.62 5.22 -1.69
CA LYS A 75 -5.82 5.39 -0.46
C LYS A 75 -4.48 4.67 -0.52
N SER A 76 -4.48 3.40 -0.94
CA SER A 76 -3.27 2.58 -1.04
C SER A 76 -2.36 3.07 -2.17
N ALA A 77 -2.93 3.45 -3.33
CA ALA A 77 -2.19 4.05 -4.44
C ALA A 77 -1.45 5.34 -4.03
N LEU A 78 -2.05 6.17 -3.15
CA LEU A 78 -1.40 7.38 -2.63
C LEU A 78 -0.12 7.04 -1.85
N VAL A 79 -0.13 5.96 -1.08
CA VAL A 79 1.03 5.49 -0.30
C VAL A 79 2.11 4.91 -1.23
N GLU A 80 1.70 4.18 -2.26
CA GLU A 80 2.59 3.69 -3.33
C GLU A 80 3.26 4.85 -4.08
N GLY A 81 2.50 5.93 -4.36
CA GLY A 81 3.05 7.14 -4.94
C GLY A 81 4.11 7.79 -4.06
N LEU A 82 3.91 7.83 -2.73
CA LEU A 82 4.94 8.30 -1.80
C LEU A 82 6.18 7.41 -1.87
N ALA A 83 6.03 6.09 -1.93
CA ALA A 83 7.14 5.15 -2.06
C ALA A 83 7.96 5.43 -3.33
N GLN A 84 7.30 5.68 -4.46
CA GLN A 84 7.97 6.06 -5.71
C GLN A 84 8.73 7.39 -5.59
N LEU A 85 8.18 8.38 -4.89
CA LEU A 85 8.87 9.66 -4.67
C LEU A 85 10.07 9.51 -3.73
N ILE A 86 10.01 8.63 -2.73
CA ILE A 86 11.15 8.31 -1.84
C ILE A 86 12.29 7.71 -2.67
N VAL A 87 11.99 6.73 -3.52
CA VAL A 87 12.99 6.08 -4.39
C VAL A 87 13.61 7.08 -5.38
N LYS A 88 12.79 7.96 -5.96
CA LYS A 88 13.25 9.02 -6.87
C LYS A 88 13.94 10.20 -6.16
N ASN A 89 14.10 10.14 -4.82
CA ASN A 89 14.62 11.24 -3.99
C ASN A 89 13.89 12.59 -4.19
N LYS A 90 12.59 12.54 -4.49
CA LYS A 90 11.70 13.70 -4.65
C LYS A 90 10.87 13.98 -3.40
N VAL A 91 11.45 13.78 -2.22
CA VAL A 91 10.82 13.98 -0.92
C VAL A 91 11.72 14.86 -0.04
N PRO A 92 11.19 15.47 1.04
CA PRO A 92 12.00 16.16 2.02
C PRO A 92 13.13 15.25 2.57
N HIS A 93 14.29 15.83 2.87
CA HIS A 93 15.49 15.11 3.30
C HIS A 93 15.24 14.13 4.48
N LEU A 94 14.31 14.45 5.38
CA LEU A 94 13.94 13.58 6.52
C LEU A 94 13.27 12.27 6.09
N LEU A 95 12.73 12.20 4.88
CA LEU A 95 12.11 11.01 4.29
C LEU A 95 13.04 10.28 3.32
N SER A 96 14.17 10.88 2.95
CA SER A 96 15.16 10.24 2.10
C SER A 96 15.72 8.99 2.81
N GLY A 97 15.74 7.87 2.11
CA GLY A 97 16.20 6.59 2.66
C GLY A 97 15.24 5.91 3.65
N LYS A 98 14.01 6.42 3.81
CA LYS A 98 12.96 5.70 4.54
C LYS A 98 12.50 4.48 3.74
N ARG A 99 12.14 3.41 4.46
CA ARG A 99 11.47 2.22 3.93
C ARG A 99 9.98 2.31 4.24
N LEU A 100 9.16 2.17 3.24
CA LEU A 100 7.70 2.14 3.39
C LEU A 100 7.23 0.70 3.21
N VAL A 101 6.67 0.12 4.27
CA VAL A 101 6.26 -1.28 4.28
C VAL A 101 4.77 -1.38 4.58
N SER A 102 4.03 -2.00 3.67
CA SER A 102 2.61 -2.32 3.87
C SER A 102 2.49 -3.57 4.74
N LEU A 103 1.81 -3.47 5.86
CA LEU A 103 1.61 -4.57 6.79
C LEU A 103 0.38 -5.37 6.42
N ASP A 104 0.56 -6.68 6.21
CA ASP A 104 -0.53 -7.62 6.00
C ASP A 104 -0.98 -8.25 7.34
N MET A 105 -2.06 -7.73 7.88
CA MET A 105 -2.62 -8.23 9.13
C MET A 105 -3.16 -9.64 9.02
N ALA A 106 -3.67 -10.04 7.87
CA ALA A 106 -4.17 -11.40 7.64
C ALA A 106 -3.03 -12.42 7.76
N SER A 107 -1.86 -12.10 7.22
CA SER A 107 -0.66 -12.95 7.33
C SER A 107 -0.15 -13.08 8.77
N ILE A 108 -0.26 -12.04 9.59
CA ILE A 108 0.13 -12.12 11.02
C ILE A 108 -0.79 -13.07 11.80
N VAL A 109 -2.08 -13.08 11.47
CA VAL A 109 -3.09 -13.96 12.10
C VAL A 109 -3.00 -15.38 11.56
N ALA A 110 -2.63 -15.56 10.31
CA ALA A 110 -2.60 -16.87 9.65
C ALA A 110 -1.71 -17.87 10.41
N GLY A 111 -2.24 -19.08 10.63
CA GLY A 111 -1.51 -20.16 11.32
C GLY A 111 -1.34 -19.95 12.83
N THR A 112 -1.98 -18.96 13.44
CA THR A 112 -2.03 -18.86 14.90
C THR A 112 -3.21 -19.68 15.43
N GLN A 113 -2.93 -20.71 16.23
CA GLN A 113 -3.96 -21.53 16.87
C GLN A 113 -4.42 -20.95 18.21
N TYR A 114 -3.56 -20.16 18.85
CA TYR A 114 -3.79 -19.56 20.14
C TYR A 114 -3.53 -18.06 20.12
N ARG A 115 -4.34 -17.31 20.88
CA ARG A 115 -4.23 -15.85 21.03
C ARG A 115 -2.80 -15.39 21.37
N GLY A 116 -2.11 -16.09 22.26
CA GLY A 116 -0.73 -15.75 22.66
C GLY A 116 0.28 -15.77 21.51
N GLN A 117 0.11 -16.65 20.52
CA GLN A 117 1.02 -16.71 19.37
C GLN A 117 0.93 -15.44 18.50
N PHE A 118 -0.28 -14.94 18.28
CA PHE A 118 -0.51 -13.68 17.58
C PHE A 118 0.08 -12.49 18.33
N GLU A 119 -0.20 -12.42 19.65
CA GLU A 119 0.35 -11.37 20.50
C GLU A 119 1.88 -11.36 20.49
N ASP A 120 2.51 -12.53 20.56
CA ASP A 120 3.98 -12.66 20.50
C ASP A 120 4.55 -12.24 19.14
N ARG A 121 3.90 -12.59 18.03
CA ARG A 121 4.32 -12.13 16.69
C ARG A 121 4.25 -10.61 16.59
N LEU A 122 3.14 -10.02 17.04
CA LEU A 122 2.95 -8.56 16.97
C LEU A 122 3.94 -7.82 17.89
N ARG A 123 4.25 -8.35 19.07
CA ARG A 123 5.27 -7.77 19.97
C ARG A 123 6.66 -7.79 19.32
N LYS A 124 7.07 -8.91 18.76
CA LYS A 124 8.34 -9.04 18.05
C LYS A 124 8.44 -8.08 16.87
N LEU A 125 7.35 -7.93 16.09
CA LEU A 125 7.27 -6.97 15.02
C LEU A 125 7.47 -5.53 15.51
N ILE A 126 6.80 -5.16 16.61
CA ILE A 126 6.94 -3.82 17.20
C ILE A 126 8.35 -3.59 17.73
N ASP A 127 8.97 -4.60 18.34
CA ASP A 127 10.34 -4.46 18.84
C ASP A 127 11.36 -4.32 17.72
N GLU A 128 11.14 -5.01 16.59
CA GLU A 128 11.92 -4.81 15.37
C GLU A 128 11.75 -3.39 14.80
N LEU A 129 10.51 -2.88 14.73
CA LEU A 129 10.21 -1.52 14.28
C LEU A 129 10.82 -0.42 15.17
N LYS A 130 10.90 -0.65 16.47
CA LYS A 130 11.58 0.29 17.39
C LYS A 130 13.08 0.38 17.13
N ALA A 131 13.70 -0.74 16.73
CA ALA A 131 15.11 -0.79 16.35
C ALA A 131 15.37 -0.14 14.97
N HIS A 132 14.39 -0.21 14.07
CA HIS A 132 14.48 0.25 12.67
C HIS A 132 13.61 1.49 12.42
N ARG A 133 14.07 2.64 12.92
CA ARG A 133 13.35 3.91 12.79
C ARG A 133 13.26 4.48 11.37
N GLU A 134 13.98 3.91 10.43
CA GLU A 134 13.86 4.20 9.00
C GLU A 134 12.59 3.62 8.39
N VAL A 135 11.96 2.64 9.04
CA VAL A 135 10.74 2.01 8.56
C VAL A 135 9.53 2.89 8.90
N VAL A 136 8.67 3.10 7.93
CA VAL A 136 7.33 3.66 8.07
C VAL A 136 6.35 2.57 7.67
N LEU A 137 5.45 2.19 8.59
CA LEU A 137 4.41 1.21 8.28
C LEU A 137 3.27 1.85 7.51
N PHE A 138 2.76 1.15 6.54
CA PHE A 138 1.42 1.38 6.02
C PHE A 138 0.48 0.31 6.55
N ILE A 139 -0.63 0.72 7.12
CA ILE A 139 -1.66 -0.16 7.67
C ILE A 139 -2.99 0.22 7.01
N ASP A 140 -3.39 -0.63 6.07
CA ASP A 140 -4.72 -0.47 5.50
C ASP A 140 -5.79 -0.96 6.48
N GLU A 141 -6.97 -0.39 6.41
CA GLU A 141 -8.06 -0.69 7.35
C GLU A 141 -7.63 -0.67 8.82
N ILE A 142 -6.82 0.35 9.21
CA ILE A 142 -6.23 0.45 10.56
C ILE A 142 -7.26 0.33 11.70
N HIS A 143 -8.52 0.59 11.42
CA HIS A 143 -9.63 0.42 12.37
C HIS A 143 -9.82 -1.04 12.80
N THR A 144 -9.45 -2.01 11.97
CA THR A 144 -9.54 -3.44 12.30
C THR A 144 -8.61 -3.82 13.45
N ILE A 145 -7.47 -3.14 13.54
CA ILE A 145 -6.47 -3.36 14.58
C ILE A 145 -6.83 -2.59 15.85
N ILE A 146 -7.33 -1.37 15.69
CA ILE A 146 -7.57 -0.43 16.79
C ILE A 146 -8.94 -0.64 17.43
N GLY A 147 -9.94 -1.02 16.63
CA GLY A 147 -11.33 -1.21 17.06
C GLY A 147 -11.66 -2.57 17.62
N ALA A 148 -10.80 -3.56 17.49
CA ALA A 148 -11.05 -4.95 17.84
C ALA A 148 -11.22 -5.25 19.35
N GLY A 149 -11.10 -4.25 20.22
CA GLY A 149 -11.11 -4.44 21.68
C GLY A 149 -12.48 -4.63 22.32
N SER A 150 -13.59 -4.68 21.59
CA SER A 150 -14.95 -4.70 22.19
C SER A 150 -15.72 -6.00 22.05
N ALA A 151 -15.23 -7.02 21.36
CA ALA A 151 -15.88 -8.32 21.27
C ALA A 151 -15.12 -9.37 22.09
N PRO A 152 -15.81 -10.21 22.90
CA PRO A 152 -15.18 -11.32 23.58
C PRO A 152 -14.56 -12.27 22.55
N GLY A 153 -13.23 -12.41 22.56
CA GLY A 153 -12.49 -13.24 21.60
C GLY A 153 -11.84 -12.49 20.45
N SER A 154 -12.00 -11.17 20.32
CA SER A 154 -11.27 -10.37 19.34
C SER A 154 -9.77 -10.30 19.68
N LEU A 155 -8.95 -10.41 18.63
CA LEU A 155 -7.50 -10.33 18.74
C LEU A 155 -7.11 -8.94 19.28
N ASP A 156 -6.39 -8.89 20.40
CA ASP A 156 -6.14 -7.66 21.15
C ASP A 156 -4.91 -6.91 20.61
N ALA A 157 -4.81 -6.81 19.27
CA ALA A 157 -3.76 -6.07 18.56
C ALA A 157 -3.70 -4.59 19.03
N ALA A 158 -4.87 -4.05 19.35
CA ALA A 158 -5.00 -2.70 19.84
C ALA A 158 -4.18 -2.44 21.09
N ASN A 159 -4.22 -3.33 22.07
CA ASN A 159 -3.50 -3.14 23.34
C ASN A 159 -1.99 -3.21 23.20
N ILE A 160 -1.48 -3.80 22.12
CA ILE A 160 -0.06 -3.92 21.83
C ILE A 160 0.42 -2.76 20.95
N LEU A 161 -0.33 -2.41 19.91
CA LEU A 161 0.06 -1.37 18.94
C LEU A 161 -0.20 0.06 19.47
N LYS A 162 -1.33 0.28 20.17
CA LYS A 162 -1.68 1.60 20.73
C LYS A 162 -0.57 2.22 21.60
N PRO A 163 0.06 1.52 22.55
CA PRO A 163 1.12 2.08 23.35
C PRO A 163 2.34 2.50 22.52
N ALA A 164 2.73 1.70 21.53
CA ALA A 164 3.86 2.00 20.65
C ALA A 164 3.61 3.25 19.80
N LEU A 165 2.40 3.34 19.21
CA LEU A 165 1.96 4.54 18.47
C LEU A 165 1.83 5.76 19.39
N ALA A 166 1.24 5.58 20.59
CA ALA A 166 1.04 6.68 21.54
C ALA A 166 2.36 7.25 22.06
N ARG A 167 3.39 6.42 22.21
CA ARG A 167 4.75 6.87 22.61
C ARG A 167 5.57 7.40 21.44
N GLY A 168 5.14 7.19 20.19
CA GLY A 168 5.88 7.56 18.99
C GLY A 168 7.10 6.66 18.75
N GLU A 169 7.05 5.43 19.21
CA GLU A 169 8.09 4.41 19.02
C GLU A 169 8.05 3.84 17.60
N VAL A 170 6.87 3.85 16.99
CA VAL A 170 6.59 3.40 15.63
C VAL A 170 5.96 4.55 14.86
N GLN A 171 6.36 4.73 13.62
CA GLN A 171 5.75 5.67 12.68
C GLN A 171 4.90 4.91 11.67
N CYS A 172 3.66 5.35 11.46
CA CYS A 172 2.77 4.68 10.51
C CYS A 172 1.91 5.66 9.71
N ILE A 173 1.47 5.17 8.56
CA ILE A 173 0.40 5.72 7.74
C ILE A 173 -0.80 4.79 7.91
N GLY A 174 -1.93 5.30 8.35
CA GLY A 174 -3.16 4.53 8.42
C GLY A 174 -4.08 4.86 7.26
N ALA A 175 -4.89 3.89 6.83
CA ALA A 175 -6.00 4.14 5.91
C ALA A 175 -7.30 3.59 6.52
N THR A 176 -8.41 4.31 6.32
CA THR A 176 -9.72 3.91 6.84
C THR A 176 -10.85 4.69 6.15
N THR A 177 -12.09 4.33 6.44
CA THR A 177 -13.27 5.11 6.04
C THR A 177 -13.64 6.14 7.11
N ILE A 178 -14.42 7.15 6.74
CA ILE A 178 -14.87 8.20 7.69
C ILE A 178 -15.69 7.62 8.84
N ASN A 179 -16.53 6.63 8.55
CA ASN A 179 -17.37 6.00 9.56
C ASN A 179 -16.55 5.22 10.59
N GLU A 180 -15.60 4.43 10.12
CA GLU A 180 -14.73 3.64 10.99
C GLU A 180 -13.74 4.52 11.76
N PHE A 181 -13.26 5.60 11.13
CA PHE A 181 -12.44 6.60 11.83
C PHE A 181 -13.18 7.17 13.05
N ARG A 182 -14.44 7.61 12.87
CA ARG A 182 -15.25 8.17 13.95
C ARG A 182 -15.56 7.17 15.06
N LYS A 183 -15.75 5.90 14.71
CA LYS A 183 -16.04 4.84 15.69
C LYS A 183 -14.83 4.43 16.52
N SER A 184 -13.68 4.28 15.88
CA SER A 184 -12.55 3.56 16.45
C SER A 184 -11.39 4.47 16.89
N ILE A 185 -11.09 5.53 16.13
CA ILE A 185 -9.88 6.34 16.34
C ILE A 185 -10.20 7.68 16.99
N GLU A 186 -11.21 8.38 16.51
CA GLU A 186 -11.57 9.71 17.01
C GLU A 186 -11.98 9.71 18.49
N LYS A 187 -12.59 8.62 18.95
CA LYS A 187 -12.98 8.45 20.35
C LYS A 187 -11.82 8.14 21.27
N ASP A 188 -10.70 7.70 20.74
CA ASP A 188 -9.50 7.39 21.49
C ASP A 188 -8.56 8.60 21.53
N GLY A 189 -8.60 9.36 22.62
CA GLY A 189 -7.80 10.58 22.74
C GLY A 189 -6.28 10.37 22.71
N ALA A 190 -5.79 9.13 22.94
CA ALA A 190 -4.37 8.82 22.83
C ALA A 190 -3.95 8.70 21.37
N LEU A 191 -4.80 8.11 20.53
CA LEU A 191 -4.57 7.97 19.10
C LEU A 191 -4.86 9.27 18.34
N ASP A 192 -5.95 9.97 18.65
CA ASP A 192 -6.28 11.24 17.99
C ASP A 192 -5.15 12.28 18.11
N ARG A 193 -4.43 12.28 19.25
CA ARG A 193 -3.25 13.13 19.43
C ARG A 193 -2.03 12.74 18.60
N ARG A 194 -2.03 11.57 17.97
CA ARG A 194 -0.89 11.05 17.20
C ARG A 194 -1.15 11.03 15.70
N PHE A 195 -2.41 10.91 15.32
CA PHE A 195 -2.81 10.93 13.93
C PHE A 195 -3.16 12.32 13.43
N GLN A 196 -2.83 12.58 12.16
CA GLN A 196 -3.25 13.77 11.42
C GLN A 196 -4.08 13.32 10.21
N LYS A 197 -5.30 13.82 10.12
CA LYS A 197 -6.25 13.47 9.07
C LYS A 197 -5.82 14.05 7.72
N ILE A 198 -5.94 13.22 6.68
CA ILE A 198 -5.92 13.61 5.27
C ILE A 198 -7.18 13.02 4.67
N GLN A 199 -8.08 13.87 4.19
CA GLN A 199 -9.31 13.44 3.55
C GLN A 199 -9.06 13.25 2.06
N LEU A 200 -9.49 12.11 1.53
CA LEU A 200 -9.43 11.80 0.10
C LEU A 200 -10.83 11.78 -0.46
N GLU A 201 -11.06 12.64 -1.43
CA GLU A 201 -12.29 12.64 -2.22
C GLU A 201 -12.13 11.70 -3.44
N PRO A 202 -13.23 11.20 -4.00
CA PRO A 202 -13.19 10.50 -5.30
C PRO A 202 -12.48 11.34 -6.36
N THR A 203 -11.81 10.68 -7.31
CA THR A 203 -11.21 11.37 -8.45
C THR A 203 -12.28 11.94 -9.37
N THR A 204 -11.95 13.02 -10.09
CA THR A 204 -12.80 13.52 -11.16
C THR A 204 -12.82 12.55 -12.36
N ALA A 205 -13.79 12.72 -13.26
CA ALA A 205 -13.80 11.94 -14.51
C ALA A 205 -12.54 12.18 -15.35
N GLU A 206 -12.05 13.42 -15.39
CA GLU A 206 -10.82 13.79 -16.12
C GLU A 206 -9.58 13.14 -15.51
N ASP A 207 -9.41 13.19 -14.19
CA ASP A 207 -8.31 12.52 -13.50
C ASP A 207 -8.38 11.01 -13.70
N THR A 208 -9.59 10.44 -13.64
CA THR A 208 -9.81 9.00 -13.87
C THR A 208 -9.43 8.59 -15.28
N LEU A 209 -9.77 9.38 -16.30
CA LEU A 209 -9.33 9.15 -17.68
C LEU A 209 -7.80 9.13 -17.80
N GLN A 210 -7.12 10.07 -17.12
CA GLN A 210 -5.66 10.08 -17.11
C GLN A 210 -5.10 8.85 -16.40
N ILE A 211 -5.70 8.43 -15.28
CA ILE A 211 -5.31 7.20 -14.58
C ILE A 211 -5.43 6.00 -15.52
N LEU A 212 -6.60 5.79 -16.13
CA LEU A 212 -6.82 4.65 -17.02
C LEU A 212 -5.82 4.65 -18.20
N ASN A 213 -5.57 5.81 -18.80
CA ASN A 213 -4.60 5.92 -19.88
C ASN A 213 -3.17 5.56 -19.46
N ASN A 214 -2.79 5.82 -18.20
CA ASN A 214 -1.46 5.49 -17.70
C ASN A 214 -1.30 4.01 -17.32
N ILE A 215 -2.38 3.34 -16.95
CA ILE A 215 -2.34 1.93 -16.55
C ILE A 215 -2.74 0.98 -17.68
N LYS A 216 -3.36 1.47 -18.75
CA LYS A 216 -3.95 0.66 -19.83
C LYS A 216 -2.98 -0.37 -20.40
N GLU A 217 -1.73 -0.01 -20.65
CA GLU A 217 -0.74 -0.89 -21.26
C GLU A 217 -0.54 -2.18 -20.47
N ARG A 218 -0.58 -2.10 -19.13
CA ARG A 218 -0.48 -3.29 -18.26
C ARG A 218 -1.68 -4.22 -18.40
N TYR A 219 -2.88 -3.64 -18.55
CA TYR A 219 -4.11 -4.42 -18.76
C TYR A 219 -4.17 -4.96 -20.18
N GLU A 220 -3.68 -4.21 -21.18
CA GLU A 220 -3.53 -4.68 -22.57
C GLU A 220 -2.61 -5.90 -22.64
N ASP A 221 -1.44 -5.82 -21.97
CA ASP A 221 -0.49 -6.92 -21.91
C ASP A 221 -1.07 -8.14 -21.17
N HIS A 222 -1.77 -7.89 -20.02
CA HIS A 222 -2.34 -8.97 -19.21
C HIS A 222 -3.44 -9.73 -19.95
N HIS A 223 -4.35 -9.02 -20.63
CA HIS A 223 -5.47 -9.63 -21.35
C HIS A 223 -5.17 -9.92 -22.81
N ASN A 224 -4.00 -9.52 -23.32
CA ASN A 224 -3.67 -9.61 -24.75
C ASN A 224 -4.74 -8.97 -25.64
N VAL A 225 -5.13 -7.74 -25.31
CA VAL A 225 -6.13 -6.93 -26.00
C VAL A 225 -5.60 -5.51 -26.21
N THR A 226 -6.33 -4.70 -26.98
CA THR A 226 -6.05 -3.27 -27.13
C THR A 226 -7.30 -2.47 -26.79
N TYR A 227 -7.18 -1.47 -25.91
CA TYR A 227 -8.28 -0.57 -25.58
C TYR A 227 -8.26 0.66 -26.48
N THR A 228 -9.38 0.91 -27.17
CA THR A 228 -9.53 2.17 -27.92
C THR A 228 -9.79 3.35 -26.97
N PRO A 229 -9.48 4.59 -27.36
CA PRO A 229 -9.80 5.77 -26.56
C PRO A 229 -11.27 5.84 -26.15
N GLU A 230 -12.17 5.49 -27.06
CA GLU A 230 -13.62 5.50 -26.81
C GLU A 230 -14.03 4.43 -25.78
N ALA A 231 -13.32 3.28 -25.72
CA ALA A 231 -13.58 2.27 -24.71
C ALA A 231 -13.17 2.77 -23.31
N ILE A 232 -12.05 3.46 -23.21
CA ILE A 232 -11.57 4.05 -21.95
C ILE A 232 -12.54 5.15 -21.48
N GLU A 233 -12.96 6.04 -22.37
CA GLU A 233 -13.97 7.06 -22.07
C GLU A 233 -15.29 6.43 -21.61
N ALA A 234 -15.73 5.35 -22.27
CA ALA A 234 -16.94 4.63 -21.92
C ALA A 234 -16.82 3.99 -20.52
N CYS A 235 -15.67 3.41 -20.14
CA CYS A 235 -15.46 2.88 -18.81
C CYS A 235 -15.69 3.94 -17.73
N VAL A 236 -15.20 5.14 -17.91
CA VAL A 236 -15.41 6.24 -16.96
C VAL A 236 -16.85 6.72 -16.97
N ALA A 237 -17.38 7.09 -18.14
CA ALA A 237 -18.70 7.72 -18.27
C ALA A 237 -19.84 6.79 -17.83
N LEU A 238 -19.78 5.49 -18.21
CA LEU A 238 -20.83 4.54 -17.84
C LEU A 238 -20.76 4.16 -16.36
N THR A 239 -19.58 3.99 -15.80
CA THR A 239 -19.47 3.66 -14.39
C THR A 239 -19.84 4.85 -13.50
N GLU A 240 -19.50 6.07 -13.89
CA GLU A 240 -19.94 7.28 -13.18
C GLU A 240 -21.46 7.38 -13.17
N ARG A 241 -22.11 7.11 -14.29
CA ARG A 241 -23.55 7.25 -14.45
C ARG A 241 -24.36 6.13 -13.79
N TYR A 242 -23.91 4.89 -13.84
CA TYR A 242 -24.72 3.73 -13.47
C TYR A 242 -24.27 3.00 -12.21
N ILE A 243 -23.04 3.24 -11.72
CA ILE A 243 -22.52 2.63 -10.50
C ILE A 243 -22.39 3.71 -9.43
N SER A 244 -23.35 3.75 -8.50
CA SER A 244 -23.44 4.78 -7.46
C SER A 244 -22.86 4.35 -6.10
N ASP A 245 -22.69 3.06 -5.88
CA ASP A 245 -22.24 2.46 -4.61
C ASP A 245 -20.73 2.34 -4.49
N ARG A 246 -19.98 2.69 -5.54
CA ARG A 246 -18.52 2.66 -5.59
C ARG A 246 -17.96 3.98 -6.09
N ALA A 247 -16.74 4.30 -5.63
CA ALA A 247 -16.06 5.55 -5.99
C ALA A 247 -15.18 5.40 -7.25
N LEU A 248 -14.94 6.51 -7.94
CA LEU A 248 -13.85 6.64 -8.90
C LEU A 248 -12.52 6.76 -8.12
N PRO A 249 -11.42 6.21 -8.65
CA PRO A 249 -11.26 5.58 -9.97
C PRO A 249 -11.60 4.09 -10.00
N ASP A 250 -11.78 3.42 -8.88
CA ASP A 250 -11.86 1.97 -8.71
C ASP A 250 -12.91 1.32 -9.64
N LYS A 251 -14.13 1.83 -9.65
CA LYS A 251 -15.20 1.30 -10.52
C LYS A 251 -14.88 1.40 -12.01
N ALA A 252 -14.10 2.39 -12.43
CA ALA A 252 -13.72 2.54 -13.84
C ALA A 252 -12.55 1.61 -14.20
N ILE A 253 -11.64 1.35 -13.27
CA ILE A 253 -10.56 0.37 -13.41
C ILE A 253 -11.15 -1.03 -13.50
N ASP A 254 -12.10 -1.38 -12.64
CA ASP A 254 -12.81 -2.66 -12.69
C ASP A 254 -13.54 -2.87 -14.04
N ALA A 255 -14.18 -1.82 -14.55
CA ALA A 255 -14.86 -1.91 -15.85
C ALA A 255 -13.86 -2.13 -17.00
N LEU A 256 -12.67 -1.53 -16.93
CA LEU A 256 -11.59 -1.75 -17.89
C LEU A 256 -11.10 -3.20 -17.85
N ASP A 257 -10.85 -3.72 -16.66
CA ASP A 257 -10.38 -5.09 -16.42
C ASP A 257 -11.40 -6.13 -16.89
N GLU A 258 -12.66 -5.97 -16.50
CA GLU A 258 -13.77 -6.85 -16.93
C GLU A 258 -13.95 -6.85 -18.44
N ALA A 259 -13.88 -5.67 -19.08
CA ALA A 259 -13.99 -5.55 -20.55
C ALA A 259 -12.84 -6.29 -21.24
N GLY A 260 -11.61 -6.13 -20.78
CA GLY A 260 -10.42 -6.81 -21.30
C GLY A 260 -10.52 -8.32 -21.17
N SER A 261 -10.87 -8.80 -19.98
CA SER A 261 -11.07 -10.22 -19.70
C SER A 261 -12.12 -10.83 -20.62
N ARG A 262 -13.25 -10.15 -20.80
CA ARG A 262 -14.32 -10.61 -21.66
C ARG A 262 -13.91 -10.72 -23.13
N VAL A 263 -13.21 -9.73 -23.66
CA VAL A 263 -12.71 -9.74 -25.04
C VAL A 263 -11.66 -10.85 -25.23
N HIS A 264 -10.74 -11.01 -24.26
CA HIS A 264 -9.77 -12.10 -24.27
C HIS A 264 -10.45 -13.46 -24.38
N LEU A 265 -11.44 -13.75 -23.54
CA LEU A 265 -12.18 -15.02 -23.55
C LEU A 265 -12.94 -15.26 -24.87
N LEU A 266 -13.45 -14.20 -25.51
CA LEU A 266 -14.11 -14.33 -26.83
C LEU A 266 -13.10 -14.65 -27.94
N ASN A 267 -11.89 -14.12 -27.87
CA ASN A 267 -10.83 -14.34 -28.85
C ASN A 267 -10.18 -15.72 -28.73
N VAL A 268 -10.18 -16.33 -27.53
CA VAL A 268 -9.63 -17.67 -27.26
C VAL A 268 -10.58 -18.79 -27.68
N ARG A 269 -11.85 -18.52 -27.96
CA ARG A 269 -12.79 -19.53 -28.48
C ARG A 269 -12.40 -19.94 -29.88
N VAL A 270 -11.91 -21.17 -30.03
CA VAL A 270 -11.64 -21.79 -31.34
C VAL A 270 -12.95 -21.88 -32.10
N PRO A 271 -13.04 -21.37 -33.34
CA PRO A 271 -14.25 -21.50 -34.15
C PRO A 271 -14.64 -22.98 -34.30
N GLU A 272 -15.93 -23.31 -34.14
CA GLU A 272 -16.46 -24.68 -34.23
C GLU A 272 -15.94 -25.51 -35.44
N PRO A 273 -15.73 -24.92 -36.64
CA PRO A 273 -15.18 -25.68 -37.80
C PRO A 273 -13.77 -26.19 -37.61
N ILE A 274 -12.99 -25.62 -36.65
CA ILE A 274 -11.60 -26.03 -36.36
C ILE A 274 -11.59 -27.11 -35.29
N ALA A 275 -12.46 -26.99 -34.29
CA ALA A 275 -12.59 -27.97 -33.20
C ALA A 275 -13.05 -29.36 -33.64
N VAL A 276 -13.71 -29.47 -34.81
CA VAL A 276 -14.19 -30.75 -35.39
C VAL A 276 -13.09 -31.47 -36.18
N LYS A 277 -11.90 -30.89 -36.37
CA LYS A 277 -10.78 -31.49 -37.14
C LYS A 277 -9.63 -32.04 -36.28
N GLU A 278 -9.68 -31.88 -34.97
CA GLU A 278 -8.83 -32.56 -34.00
C GLU A 278 -9.58 -33.77 -33.40
#